data_e9588c934c99dbd5c299fe9a73aa1a93
#
_entry.id   e9588c934c99dbd5c299fe9a73aa1a93
#
_cell.length_a   1.000
_cell.length_b   1.000
_cell.length_c   1.000
_cell.angle_alpha   90.00
_cell.angle_beta   90.00
_cell.angle_gamma   90.00
#
_symmetry.space_group_name_H-M   'P 1'
#
loop_
_entity.id
_entity.type
_entity.pdbx_description
1 polymer ?
#
loop_
_entity_poly.entity_id
_entity_poly.type
_entity_poly.pdbx_seq_one_letter_code
_entity_poly.pdbx_strand_id
1 'polypeptide(L)'
;MNFGWRTSMAMATVACAMAQAPAAPKAAAPIDLTGYWVSLVTEDWRIRMLTAPKGDYYSLPLNAEGRRVADTWDAAKDIAAGKQCMSYGAPGIMRVPERLHITWENETTLKIETDAGKQTRLFHFGAAPPAAGAPTMQGISAAQWQTPQLTRDYTSKISARDADTPGFHGIFNGETQQPPDERKLGGTLKVVTTHLRPGYLRNNGVPYSGNAVLTEYYDVHGRKGAEYLVVTQSVDDPQYLDVPWVTSNHFRREPDGAKWDPRPCELILPAK
;
A
#
# COMPACT_ATOMS: atom_id res chain seq x y z
N MET A 1 56.76 51.69 38.60
CA MET A 1 56.40 50.87 37.40
C MET A 1 55.40 49.77 37.84
N ASN A 2 54.09 50.02 37.69
CA ASN A 2 53.05 49.03 38.06
C ASN A 2 52.52 48.43 36.83
N PHE A 3 52.76 47.11 36.65
CA PHE A 3 52.22 46.32 35.60
C PHE A 3 50.93 45.69 36.11
N GLY A 4 49.78 46.14 35.60
CA GLY A 4 48.48 45.57 35.89
C GLY A 4 48.13 44.44 34.86
N TRP A 5 47.97 43.22 35.32
CA TRP A 5 47.56 42.06 34.55
C TRP A 5 46.01 42.02 34.46
N ARG A 6 45.50 42.22 33.26
CA ARG A 6 44.04 42.03 32.98
C ARG A 6 43.82 40.61 32.55
N THR A 7 43.17 39.80 33.40
CA THR A 7 42.68 38.50 33.08
C THR A 7 41.32 38.63 32.35
N SER A 8 41.28 38.32 31.04
CA SER A 8 40.07 38.22 30.27
C SER A 8 39.48 36.84 30.46
N MET A 9 38.32 36.79 31.08
CA MET A 9 37.54 35.57 31.27
C MET A 9 36.68 35.35 30.01
N ALA A 10 37.01 34.36 29.17
CA ALA A 10 36.23 33.97 28.01
C ALA A 10 35.06 33.06 28.48
N MET A 11 33.84 33.55 28.39
CA MET A 11 32.65 32.74 28.58
C MET A 11 32.43 31.88 27.32
N ALA A 12 32.62 30.58 27.44
CA ALA A 12 32.24 29.61 26.41
C ALA A 12 30.72 29.33 26.51
N THR A 13 29.93 29.84 25.58
CA THR A 13 28.53 29.50 25.42
C THR A 13 28.44 28.11 24.78
N VAL A 14 28.03 27.09 25.55
CA VAL A 14 27.68 25.77 25.06
C VAL A 14 26.30 25.87 24.39
N ALA A 15 26.27 25.92 23.08
CA ALA A 15 25.02 25.75 22.30
C ALA A 15 24.59 24.30 22.38
N CYS A 16 23.57 24.00 23.19
CA CYS A 16 22.86 22.71 23.15
C CYS A 16 22.10 22.63 21.84
N ALA A 17 22.60 21.85 20.88
CA ALA A 17 21.84 21.46 19.70
C ALA A 17 20.69 20.54 20.16
N MET A 18 19.49 21.09 20.23
CA MET A 18 18.27 20.24 20.43
C MET A 18 18.07 19.41 19.18
N ALA A 19 18.29 18.10 19.28
CA ALA A 19 17.90 17.17 18.25
C ALA A 19 16.38 17.25 18.12
N GLN A 20 15.89 17.73 16.97
CA GLN A 20 14.46 17.76 16.66
C GLN A 20 13.96 16.32 16.58
N ALA A 21 12.89 16.01 17.30
CA ALA A 21 12.20 14.72 17.16
C ALA A 21 11.76 14.52 15.70
N PRO A 22 11.86 13.30 15.15
CA PRO A 22 11.40 13.04 13.79
C PRO A 22 9.92 13.42 13.65
N ALA A 23 9.55 14.01 12.51
CA ALA A 23 8.17 14.38 12.22
C ALA A 23 7.25 13.17 12.29
N ALA A 24 6.01 13.37 12.79
CA ALA A 24 5.01 12.33 12.82
C ALA A 24 4.75 11.77 11.39
N PRO A 25 4.46 10.48 11.22
CA PRO A 25 4.28 9.85 9.91
C PRO A 25 3.28 10.55 8.99
N LYS A 26 2.21 11.10 9.55
CA LYS A 26 1.23 11.92 8.81
C LYS A 26 1.85 13.21 8.28
N ALA A 27 2.59 13.93 9.11
CA ALA A 27 3.26 15.17 8.71
C ALA A 27 4.44 14.93 7.76
N ALA A 28 5.07 13.73 7.85
CA ALA A 28 6.18 13.30 7.00
C ALA A 28 5.73 12.62 5.70
N ALA A 29 4.41 12.50 5.44
CA ALA A 29 3.88 11.80 4.28
C ALA A 29 4.38 12.44 2.96
N PRO A 30 5.11 11.70 2.11
CA PRO A 30 5.64 12.22 0.85
C PRO A 30 4.56 12.30 -0.25
N ILE A 31 3.47 11.56 -0.10
CA ILE A 31 2.31 11.50 -1.00
C ILE A 31 1.02 11.60 -0.20
N ASP A 32 -0.04 12.11 -0.81
CA ASP A 32 -1.38 12.18 -0.22
C ASP A 32 -2.24 11.03 -0.71
N LEU A 33 -2.47 10.04 0.17
CA LEU A 33 -3.34 8.91 -0.08
C LEU A 33 -4.81 9.19 0.31
N THR A 34 -5.09 10.27 1.04
CA THR A 34 -6.42 10.52 1.61
C THR A 34 -7.48 10.80 0.53
N GLY A 35 -8.75 10.57 0.88
CA GLY A 35 -9.90 10.81 0.02
C GLY A 35 -10.54 9.54 -0.51
N TYR A 36 -11.35 9.69 -1.56
CA TYR A 36 -12.11 8.61 -2.16
C TYR A 36 -11.45 8.13 -3.47
N TRP A 37 -11.44 6.83 -3.65
CA TRP A 37 -10.83 6.18 -4.80
C TRP A 37 -11.76 5.09 -5.35
N VAL A 38 -11.91 5.02 -6.67
CA VAL A 38 -12.71 3.97 -7.33
C VAL A 38 -11.80 3.02 -8.09
N SER A 39 -12.03 1.74 -7.93
CA SER A 39 -11.30 0.66 -8.62
C SER A 39 -11.40 0.81 -10.14
N LEU A 40 -10.26 0.69 -10.82
CA LEU A 40 -10.17 0.50 -12.26
C LEU A 40 -9.76 -0.95 -12.53
N VAL A 41 -10.65 -1.71 -13.16
CA VAL A 41 -10.39 -3.11 -13.47
C VAL A 41 -9.72 -3.19 -14.84
N THR A 42 -8.40 -3.00 -14.86
CA THR A 42 -7.58 -2.97 -16.09
C THR A 42 -7.00 -4.34 -16.45
N GLU A 43 -6.76 -5.17 -15.44
CA GLU A 43 -6.24 -6.52 -15.58
C GLU A 43 -7.17 -7.55 -14.95
N ASP A 44 -7.12 -8.79 -15.40
CA ASP A 44 -7.90 -9.92 -14.87
C ASP A 44 -9.42 -9.63 -14.76
N TRP A 45 -9.95 -8.73 -15.60
CA TRP A 45 -11.32 -8.21 -15.49
C TRP A 45 -12.36 -9.32 -15.40
N ARG A 46 -12.20 -10.42 -16.18
CA ARG A 46 -13.10 -11.57 -16.16
C ARG A 46 -13.16 -12.22 -14.78
N ILE A 47 -12.04 -12.32 -14.09
CA ILE A 47 -11.91 -13.00 -12.79
C ILE A 47 -12.27 -12.05 -11.64
N ARG A 48 -12.08 -10.75 -11.82
CA ARG A 48 -12.40 -9.73 -10.82
C ARG A 48 -13.86 -9.31 -10.84
N MET A 49 -14.47 -9.24 -12.04
CA MET A 49 -15.88 -8.85 -12.21
C MET A 49 -16.85 -10.01 -12.00
N LEU A 50 -16.40 -11.25 -12.20
CA LEU A 50 -17.21 -12.45 -12.09
C LEU A 50 -16.47 -13.48 -11.23
N THR A 51 -17.21 -14.31 -10.51
CA THR A 51 -16.60 -15.46 -9.84
C THR A 51 -16.22 -16.50 -10.88
N ALA A 52 -14.93 -16.81 -10.96
CA ALA A 52 -14.45 -17.88 -11.83
C ALA A 52 -14.99 -19.24 -11.37
N PRO A 53 -15.22 -20.20 -12.28
CA PRO A 53 -15.59 -21.54 -11.87
C PRO A 53 -14.49 -22.22 -11.06
N LYS A 54 -14.87 -23.22 -10.27
CA LYS A 54 -13.91 -24.11 -9.59
C LYS A 54 -12.98 -24.73 -10.65
N GLY A 55 -11.67 -24.80 -10.33
CA GLY A 55 -10.64 -25.29 -11.25
C GLY A 55 -10.00 -24.19 -12.11
N ASP A 56 -10.61 -23.02 -12.24
CA ASP A 56 -10.01 -21.89 -12.97
C ASP A 56 -9.11 -21.08 -12.02
N TYR A 57 -7.85 -21.49 -11.95
CA TYR A 57 -6.81 -20.87 -11.11
C TYR A 57 -5.75 -20.13 -11.94
N TYR A 58 -6.14 -19.65 -13.12
CA TYR A 58 -5.26 -18.91 -14.01
C TYR A 58 -4.52 -17.78 -13.27
N SER A 59 -3.23 -17.62 -13.57
CA SER A 59 -2.31 -16.64 -12.97
C SER A 59 -2.06 -16.77 -11.44
N LEU A 60 -2.47 -17.87 -10.82
CA LEU A 60 -2.18 -18.16 -9.42
C LEU A 60 -1.09 -19.26 -9.34
N PRO A 61 0.02 -19.02 -8.67
CA PRO A 61 1.11 -19.99 -8.52
C PRO A 61 0.79 -21.02 -7.42
N LEU A 62 -0.37 -21.68 -7.49
CA LEU A 62 -0.79 -22.66 -6.51
C LEU A 62 0.09 -23.90 -6.57
N ASN A 63 0.61 -24.30 -5.39
CA ASN A 63 1.23 -25.61 -5.22
C ASN A 63 0.16 -26.73 -5.20
N ALA A 64 0.58 -27.99 -5.09
CA ALA A 64 -0.31 -29.13 -5.10
C ALA A 64 -1.38 -29.07 -3.96
N GLU A 65 -0.98 -28.62 -2.77
CA GLU A 65 -1.88 -28.51 -1.61
C GLU A 65 -2.89 -27.35 -1.81
N GLY A 66 -2.45 -26.20 -2.31
CA GLY A 66 -3.32 -25.07 -2.63
C GLY A 66 -4.40 -25.46 -3.65
N ARG A 67 -4.03 -26.23 -4.70
CA ARG A 67 -4.99 -26.77 -5.68
C ARG A 67 -5.97 -27.76 -5.03
N ARG A 68 -5.44 -28.69 -4.25
CA ARG A 68 -6.27 -29.69 -3.55
C ARG A 68 -7.33 -29.03 -2.66
N VAL A 69 -6.96 -27.99 -1.92
CA VAL A 69 -7.87 -27.24 -1.05
C VAL A 69 -8.88 -26.44 -1.89
N ALA A 70 -8.43 -25.72 -2.91
CA ALA A 70 -9.29 -24.94 -3.80
C ALA A 70 -10.33 -25.84 -4.52
N ASP A 71 -9.97 -27.05 -4.88
CA ASP A 71 -10.88 -28.02 -5.52
C ASP A 71 -11.99 -28.53 -4.57
N THR A 72 -11.87 -28.32 -3.26
CA THR A 72 -12.94 -28.62 -2.31
C THR A 72 -14.00 -27.52 -2.21
N TRP A 73 -13.74 -26.34 -2.78
CA TRP A 73 -14.65 -25.21 -2.68
C TRP A 73 -16.06 -25.52 -3.20
N ASP A 74 -17.04 -25.03 -2.44
CA ASP A 74 -18.46 -25.17 -2.75
C ASP A 74 -19.17 -23.88 -2.30
N ALA A 75 -19.58 -23.08 -3.26
CA ALA A 75 -20.21 -21.78 -3.01
C ALA A 75 -21.50 -21.90 -2.19
N ALA A 76 -22.31 -22.95 -2.42
CA ALA A 76 -23.55 -23.15 -1.67
C ALA A 76 -23.29 -23.47 -0.20
N LYS A 77 -22.24 -24.26 0.08
CA LYS A 77 -21.81 -24.55 1.45
C LYS A 77 -21.27 -23.31 2.16
N ASP A 78 -20.48 -22.48 1.46
CA ASP A 78 -19.96 -21.24 2.01
C ASP A 78 -21.07 -20.24 2.34
N ILE A 79 -22.07 -20.12 1.46
CA ILE A 79 -23.26 -19.28 1.71
C ILE A 79 -24.03 -19.80 2.94
N ALA A 80 -24.30 -21.10 3.00
CA ALA A 80 -25.01 -21.71 4.12
C ALA A 80 -24.25 -21.57 5.45
N ALA A 81 -22.91 -21.54 5.40
CA ALA A 81 -22.04 -21.38 6.56
C ALA A 81 -21.73 -19.91 6.91
N GLY A 82 -22.31 -18.92 6.22
CA GLY A 82 -22.06 -17.49 6.46
C GLY A 82 -20.64 -17.04 6.10
N LYS A 83 -20.00 -17.71 5.13
CA LYS A 83 -18.59 -17.47 4.74
C LYS A 83 -18.43 -16.53 3.54
N GLN A 84 -19.40 -15.69 3.24
CA GLN A 84 -19.36 -14.77 2.10
C GLN A 84 -18.20 -13.78 2.15
N CYS A 85 -17.68 -13.50 3.36
CA CYS A 85 -16.55 -12.58 3.55
C CYS A 85 -15.16 -13.22 3.36
N MET A 86 -15.04 -14.50 3.03
CA MET A 86 -13.74 -15.19 2.97
C MET A 86 -12.76 -14.57 1.98
N SER A 87 -13.23 -13.99 0.88
CA SER A 87 -12.42 -13.28 -0.14
C SER A 87 -12.23 -11.79 0.13
N TYR A 88 -12.81 -11.26 1.21
CA TYR A 88 -12.68 -9.85 1.60
C TYR A 88 -11.60 -9.63 2.67
N GLY A 89 -10.74 -10.61 2.90
CA GLY A 89 -9.55 -10.46 3.73
C GLY A 89 -8.48 -9.62 3.04
N ALA A 90 -7.53 -9.11 3.83
CA ALA A 90 -6.48 -8.23 3.32
C ALA A 90 -5.79 -8.73 2.04
N PRO A 91 -5.46 -10.04 1.86
CA PRO A 91 -4.83 -10.54 0.64
C PRO A 91 -5.70 -10.49 -0.62
N GLY A 92 -7.04 -10.44 -0.46
CA GLY A 92 -7.99 -10.48 -1.58
C GLY A 92 -8.71 -9.15 -1.83
N ILE A 93 -8.89 -8.32 -0.80
CA ILE A 93 -9.82 -7.19 -0.82
C ILE A 93 -9.52 -6.17 -1.94
N MET A 94 -8.27 -5.80 -2.17
CA MET A 94 -7.90 -4.82 -3.19
C MET A 94 -8.22 -5.26 -4.62
N ARG A 95 -8.52 -6.54 -4.84
CA ARG A 95 -8.94 -7.08 -6.13
C ARG A 95 -10.45 -7.06 -6.35
N VAL A 96 -11.22 -6.87 -5.29
CA VAL A 96 -12.68 -6.68 -5.39
C VAL A 96 -12.93 -5.31 -6.07
N PRO A 97 -13.80 -5.24 -7.10
CA PRO A 97 -14.20 -3.95 -7.65
C PRO A 97 -14.95 -3.12 -6.60
N GLU A 98 -14.32 -2.06 -6.12
CA GLU A 98 -14.78 -1.33 -4.94
C GLU A 98 -14.37 0.14 -4.97
N ARG A 99 -14.81 0.88 -3.95
CA ARG A 99 -14.28 2.18 -3.57
C ARG A 99 -13.53 2.08 -2.27
N LEU A 100 -12.47 2.87 -2.17
CA LEU A 100 -11.72 3.07 -0.95
C LEU A 100 -12.00 4.46 -0.40
N HIS A 101 -12.13 4.56 0.91
CA HIS A 101 -12.08 5.82 1.65
C HIS A 101 -10.87 5.78 2.57
N ILE A 102 -9.89 6.62 2.28
CA ILE A 102 -8.61 6.66 3.01
C ILE A 102 -8.55 7.92 3.85
N THR A 103 -8.30 7.77 5.15
CA THR A 103 -8.22 8.86 6.11
C THR A 103 -7.12 8.60 7.13
N TRP A 104 -6.66 9.64 7.80
CA TRP A 104 -5.84 9.48 8.99
C TRP A 104 -6.72 9.33 10.22
N GLU A 105 -6.61 8.19 10.90
CA GLU A 105 -7.24 7.95 12.20
C GLU A 105 -6.59 8.81 13.29
N ASN A 106 -5.26 8.95 13.22
CA ASN A 106 -4.44 9.77 14.08
C ASN A 106 -3.09 10.08 13.40
N GLU A 107 -2.13 10.66 14.12
CA GLU A 107 -0.82 11.06 13.56
C GLU A 107 0.06 9.87 13.10
N THR A 108 -0.23 8.65 13.56
CA THR A 108 0.57 7.44 13.31
C THR A 108 -0.21 6.28 12.70
N THR A 109 -1.50 6.45 12.41
CA THR A 109 -2.35 5.39 11.87
C THR A 109 -3.16 5.89 10.69
N LEU A 110 -2.92 5.31 9.52
CA LEU A 110 -3.74 5.51 8.32
C LEU A 110 -4.85 4.46 8.29
N LYS A 111 -6.07 4.88 8.03
CA LYS A 111 -7.25 4.03 7.92
C LYS A 111 -7.70 3.92 6.47
N ILE A 112 -7.95 2.70 6.02
CA ILE A 112 -8.59 2.41 4.73
C ILE A 112 -9.92 1.70 5.01
N GLU A 113 -11.00 2.27 4.52
CA GLU A 113 -12.33 1.68 4.52
C GLU A 113 -12.68 1.28 3.09
N THR A 114 -13.38 0.14 2.92
CA THR A 114 -13.89 -0.33 1.64
C THR A 114 -15.40 -0.31 1.64
N ASP A 115 -16.03 0.11 0.53
CA ASP A 115 -17.49 0.04 0.40
C ASP A 115 -17.94 -1.40 0.15
N ALA A 116 -17.23 -2.17 -0.66
CA ALA A 116 -17.49 -3.61 -0.81
C ALA A 116 -17.07 -4.38 0.44
N GLY A 117 -18.00 -5.10 1.02
CA GLY A 117 -17.78 -5.92 2.22
C GLY A 117 -17.70 -5.12 3.53
N LYS A 118 -17.74 -3.78 3.51
CA LYS A 118 -17.65 -2.91 4.71
C LYS A 118 -16.43 -3.24 5.55
N GLN A 119 -15.25 -3.38 4.93
CA GLN A 119 -14.04 -3.70 5.65
C GLN A 119 -13.29 -2.44 6.07
N THR A 120 -12.54 -2.55 7.16
CA THR A 120 -11.65 -1.48 7.66
C THR A 120 -10.27 -2.07 7.91
N ARG A 121 -9.24 -1.40 7.40
CA ARG A 121 -7.84 -1.73 7.61
C ARG A 121 -7.14 -0.55 8.28
N LEU A 122 -6.32 -0.82 9.29
CA LEU A 122 -5.52 0.16 10.00
C LEU A 122 -4.04 -0.09 9.73
N PHE A 123 -3.36 0.90 9.19
CA PHE A 123 -1.93 0.86 8.89
C PHE A 123 -1.16 1.63 9.95
N HIS A 124 -0.43 0.90 10.78
CA HIS A 124 0.28 1.45 11.93
C HIS A 124 1.72 1.78 11.57
N PHE A 125 2.10 3.02 11.77
CA PHE A 125 3.48 3.49 11.63
C PHE A 125 4.19 3.44 12.98
N GLY A 126 5.46 3.06 12.95
CA GLY A 126 6.30 3.03 14.15
C GLY A 126 6.95 1.67 14.38
N ALA A 127 7.77 1.59 15.44
CA ALA A 127 8.61 0.42 15.71
C ALA A 127 7.86 -0.80 16.25
N ALA A 128 6.66 -0.62 16.79
CA ALA A 128 5.87 -1.71 17.35
C ALA A 128 4.44 -1.65 16.82
N PRO A 129 4.00 -2.63 16.01
CA PRO A 129 2.59 -2.79 15.72
C PRO A 129 1.83 -3.09 17.04
N PRO A 130 0.50 -2.87 17.07
CA PRO A 130 -0.32 -3.25 18.22
C PRO A 130 -0.04 -4.70 18.64
N ALA A 131 -0.13 -4.98 19.95
CA ALA A 131 0.02 -6.34 20.44
C ALA A 131 -0.93 -7.27 19.67
N ALA A 132 -0.40 -8.41 19.23
CA ALA A 132 -1.17 -9.38 18.45
C ALA A 132 -2.32 -9.94 19.29
N GLY A 133 -3.55 -9.63 18.86
CA GLY A 133 -4.76 -10.31 19.35
C GLY A 133 -5.03 -11.60 18.56
N ALA A 134 -6.28 -12.07 18.61
CA ALA A 134 -6.70 -13.16 17.74
C ALA A 134 -6.56 -12.78 16.25
N PRO A 135 -6.18 -13.72 15.36
CA PRO A 135 -6.08 -13.46 13.92
C PRO A 135 -7.40 -12.94 13.34
N THR A 136 -7.31 -11.93 12.47
CA THR A 136 -8.47 -11.33 11.81
C THR A 136 -8.35 -11.43 10.30
N MET A 137 -9.45 -11.18 9.57
CA MET A 137 -9.42 -11.15 8.10
C MET A 137 -8.49 -10.05 7.55
N GLN A 138 -8.35 -8.94 8.29
CA GLN A 138 -7.52 -7.81 7.88
C GLN A 138 -6.11 -7.85 8.49
N GLY A 139 -5.84 -8.75 9.43
CA GLY A 139 -4.54 -8.92 10.09
C GLY A 139 -4.10 -7.70 10.87
N ILE A 140 -2.78 -7.60 11.05
CA ILE A 140 -2.08 -6.47 11.65
C ILE A 140 -1.12 -5.91 10.61
N SER A 141 -1.24 -4.63 10.27
CA SER A 141 -0.48 -3.98 9.20
C SER A 141 0.52 -2.99 9.77
N ALA A 142 1.80 -3.25 9.57
CA ALA A 142 2.90 -2.33 9.85
C ALA A 142 3.20 -1.51 8.59
N ALA A 143 3.26 -0.19 8.73
CA ALA A 143 3.41 0.77 7.64
C ALA A 143 4.69 1.58 7.78
N GLN A 144 5.31 1.89 6.65
CA GLN A 144 6.45 2.80 6.58
C GLN A 144 6.49 3.56 5.26
N TRP A 145 6.86 4.83 5.30
CA TRP A 145 7.17 5.60 4.12
C TRP A 145 8.51 5.17 3.54
N GLN A 146 8.56 4.99 2.23
CA GLN A 146 9.78 4.82 1.46
C GLN A 146 9.93 6.04 0.55
N THR A 147 10.99 6.81 0.76
CA THR A 147 11.32 7.97 -0.07
C THR A 147 12.58 7.67 -0.88
N PRO A 148 12.63 8.05 -2.16
CA PRO A 148 13.86 7.93 -2.94
C PRO A 148 14.98 8.71 -2.27
N GLN A 149 16.09 8.06 -1.96
CA GLN A 149 17.30 8.76 -1.54
C GLN A 149 18.08 9.14 -2.82
N LEU A 150 17.87 10.35 -3.30
CA LEU A 150 18.71 10.90 -4.36
C LEU A 150 20.01 11.35 -3.72
N THR A 151 21.06 10.57 -3.88
CA THR A 151 22.39 11.03 -3.54
C THR A 151 22.83 12.13 -4.52
N ARG A 152 23.60 13.11 -4.05
CA ARG A 152 24.14 14.21 -4.88
C ARG A 152 24.85 13.71 -6.15
N ASP A 153 25.42 12.52 -6.08
CA ASP A 153 26.06 11.83 -7.20
C ASP A 153 25.10 11.40 -8.32
N TYR A 154 23.87 11.06 -7.98
CA TYR A 154 22.88 10.62 -8.98
C TYR A 154 22.39 11.83 -9.80
N THR A 155 22.12 12.96 -9.15
CA THR A 155 21.69 14.19 -9.83
C THR A 155 22.79 14.79 -10.71
N SER A 156 24.06 14.75 -10.27
CA SER A 156 25.20 15.25 -11.06
C SER A 156 25.50 14.38 -12.27
N LYS A 157 25.31 13.04 -12.16
CA LYS A 157 25.54 12.10 -13.28
C LYS A 157 24.46 12.17 -14.35
N ILE A 158 23.22 12.46 -14.00
CA ILE A 158 22.15 12.67 -14.98
C ILE A 158 22.39 13.97 -15.75
N SER A 159 22.68 15.09 -15.05
CA SER A 159 22.91 16.38 -15.70
C SER A 159 24.16 16.37 -16.60
N ALA A 160 25.20 15.62 -16.26
CA ALA A 160 26.41 15.53 -17.08
C ALA A 160 26.23 14.65 -18.35
N ARG A 161 25.38 13.63 -18.30
CA ARG A 161 25.07 12.79 -19.46
C ARG A 161 24.09 13.46 -20.43
N ASP A 162 23.15 14.25 -19.91
CA ASP A 162 22.14 14.93 -20.74
C ASP A 162 22.73 16.09 -21.55
N ALA A 163 23.89 16.65 -21.15
CA ALA A 163 24.53 17.74 -21.85
C ALA A 163 25.17 17.31 -23.19
N ASP A 164 25.54 16.03 -23.33
CA ASP A 164 26.30 15.52 -24.48
C ASP A 164 25.50 14.63 -25.45
N THR A 165 24.19 14.41 -25.22
CA THR A 165 23.37 13.58 -26.09
C THR A 165 22.52 14.44 -27.05
N PRO A 166 22.87 14.53 -28.35
CA PRO A 166 22.05 15.24 -29.33
C PRO A 166 20.67 14.60 -29.45
N GLY A 167 19.61 15.36 -29.18
CA GLY A 167 18.21 14.94 -29.34
C GLY A 167 17.44 14.68 -28.05
N PHE A 168 18.09 14.68 -26.88
CA PHE A 168 17.39 14.46 -25.61
C PHE A 168 16.84 15.77 -24.99
N HIS A 169 17.20 16.93 -25.54
CA HIS A 169 16.80 18.25 -25.04
C HIS A 169 15.31 18.56 -25.11
N GLY A 170 14.51 17.75 -25.81
CA GLY A 170 13.10 18.03 -26.02
C GLY A 170 12.12 17.55 -24.95
N ILE A 171 12.52 16.61 -24.09
CA ILE A 171 11.58 15.93 -23.21
C ILE A 171 11.54 16.56 -21.79
N PHE A 172 12.59 17.27 -21.38
CA PHE A 172 12.71 17.82 -20.02
C PHE A 172 12.79 19.35 -19.95
N ASN A 173 12.64 20.06 -21.04
CA ASN A 173 12.86 21.52 -21.11
C ASN A 173 11.76 22.39 -20.43
N GLY A 174 10.79 21.81 -19.75
CA GLY A 174 9.73 22.59 -19.09
C GLY A 174 9.84 22.77 -17.58
N GLU A 175 10.60 21.92 -16.88
CA GLU A 175 10.51 21.85 -15.41
C GLU A 175 11.85 21.81 -14.65
N THR A 176 12.97 22.01 -15.32
CA THR A 176 14.31 21.81 -14.72
C THR A 176 14.88 23.03 -13.98
N GLN A 177 14.11 24.08 -13.73
CA GLN A 177 14.63 25.29 -13.07
C GLN A 177 14.30 25.36 -11.57
N GLN A 178 13.65 24.37 -10.96
CA GLN A 178 13.47 24.34 -9.52
C GLN A 178 14.67 23.65 -8.84
N PRO A 179 15.19 24.23 -7.74
CA PRO A 179 16.25 23.61 -6.92
C PRO A 179 15.83 22.21 -6.49
N PRO A 180 16.78 21.24 -6.40
CA PRO A 180 16.47 19.84 -6.04
C PRO A 180 15.76 19.68 -4.68
N ASP A 181 15.93 20.59 -3.77
CA ASP A 181 15.41 20.63 -2.42
C ASP A 181 13.92 21.01 -2.33
N GLU A 182 13.36 21.64 -3.36
CA GLU A 182 11.94 21.99 -3.43
C GLU A 182 11.07 20.95 -4.16
N ARG A 183 11.68 19.98 -4.83
CA ARG A 183 10.94 18.89 -5.45
C ARG A 183 10.54 17.89 -4.37
N LYS A 184 9.25 17.77 -4.10
CA LYS A 184 8.75 16.58 -3.43
C LYS A 184 9.02 15.38 -4.36
N LEU A 185 10.05 14.62 -4.06
CA LEU A 185 10.52 13.49 -4.88
C LEU A 185 9.50 12.34 -4.94
N GLY A 186 8.31 12.56 -4.39
CA GLY A 186 7.33 11.50 -4.23
C GLY A 186 7.77 10.50 -3.17
N GLY A 187 7.13 9.37 -3.15
CA GLY A 187 7.43 8.27 -2.23
C GLY A 187 6.35 7.22 -2.31
N THR A 188 6.63 6.10 -1.68
CA THR A 188 5.76 4.92 -1.65
C THR A 188 5.42 4.60 -0.21
N LEU A 189 4.17 4.23 0.07
CA LEU A 189 3.83 3.61 1.34
C LEU A 189 4.02 2.10 1.22
N LYS A 190 4.96 1.54 1.99
CA LYS A 190 5.09 0.09 2.17
C LYS A 190 4.30 -0.37 3.38
N VAL A 191 3.49 -1.42 3.21
CA VAL A 191 2.72 -2.05 4.28
C VAL A 191 3.00 -3.54 4.30
N VAL A 192 3.26 -4.08 5.50
CA VAL A 192 3.41 -5.53 5.71
C VAL A 192 2.32 -5.98 6.68
N THR A 193 1.49 -6.92 6.24
CA THR A 193 0.36 -7.44 7.01
C THR A 193 0.59 -8.91 7.36
N THR A 194 0.41 -9.23 8.63
CA THR A 194 0.53 -10.57 9.22
C THR A 194 -0.65 -10.84 10.15
N HIS A 195 -0.67 -11.95 10.90
CA HIS A 195 -1.74 -12.34 11.84
C HIS A 195 -3.10 -12.45 11.14
N LEU A 196 -3.08 -13.01 9.94
CA LEU A 196 -4.27 -13.21 9.12
C LEU A 196 -5.05 -14.43 9.60
N ARG A 197 -6.38 -14.32 9.62
CA ARG A 197 -7.26 -15.47 9.65
C ARG A 197 -7.31 -16.07 8.24
N PRO A 198 -7.23 -17.41 8.06
CA PRO A 198 -7.34 -18.04 6.75
C PRO A 198 -8.57 -17.55 5.96
N GLY A 199 -8.41 -17.38 4.66
CA GLY A 199 -9.43 -16.89 3.77
C GLY A 199 -9.18 -17.27 2.31
N TYR A 200 -9.75 -16.48 1.38
CA TYR A 200 -9.59 -16.72 -0.04
C TYR A 200 -8.92 -15.55 -0.74
N LEU A 201 -7.99 -15.84 -1.65
CA LEU A 201 -7.39 -14.88 -2.57
C LEU A 201 -8.36 -14.47 -3.69
N ARG A 202 -9.34 -15.33 -3.98
CA ARG A 202 -10.39 -15.13 -5.01
C ARG A 202 -11.72 -15.72 -4.56
N ASN A 203 -12.80 -15.21 -5.13
CA ASN A 203 -14.17 -15.64 -4.84
C ASN A 203 -14.46 -17.12 -5.13
N ASN A 204 -13.61 -17.81 -5.89
CA ASN A 204 -13.76 -19.23 -6.21
C ASN A 204 -12.99 -20.17 -5.27
N GLY A 205 -12.76 -19.73 -4.02
CA GLY A 205 -12.26 -20.60 -2.96
C GLY A 205 -10.75 -20.85 -2.97
N VAL A 206 -9.97 -20.07 -3.73
CA VAL A 206 -8.51 -20.17 -3.74
C VAL A 206 -7.98 -19.72 -2.37
N PRO A 207 -7.35 -20.62 -1.59
CA PRO A 207 -7.05 -20.34 -0.18
C PRO A 207 -5.81 -19.45 -0.01
N TYR A 208 -5.77 -18.76 1.14
CA TYR A 208 -4.54 -18.36 1.83
C TYR A 208 -4.59 -18.82 3.29
N SER A 209 -3.42 -19.09 3.86
CA SER A 209 -3.28 -19.60 5.23
C SER A 209 -3.17 -18.47 6.27
N GLY A 210 -3.23 -18.84 7.55
CA GLY A 210 -2.96 -17.90 8.64
C GLY A 210 -1.49 -17.47 8.74
N ASN A 211 -0.58 -18.18 8.05
CA ASN A 211 0.85 -17.86 7.98
C ASN A 211 1.20 -16.97 6.78
N ALA A 212 0.22 -16.62 5.94
CA ALA A 212 0.44 -15.75 4.80
C ALA A 212 0.98 -14.38 5.25
N VAL A 213 1.94 -13.84 4.50
CA VAL A 213 2.47 -12.49 4.64
C VAL A 213 2.08 -11.70 3.41
N LEU A 214 1.36 -10.62 3.64
CA LEU A 214 0.99 -9.68 2.57
C LEU A 214 1.91 -8.47 2.64
N THR A 215 2.63 -8.18 1.55
CA THR A 215 3.38 -6.93 1.37
C THR A 215 2.71 -6.09 0.29
N GLU A 216 2.45 -4.83 0.59
CA GLU A 216 1.79 -3.90 -0.32
C GLU A 216 2.60 -2.62 -0.47
N TYR A 217 2.55 -2.04 -1.66
CA TYR A 217 3.13 -0.76 -2.00
C TYR A 217 2.04 0.13 -2.59
N TYR A 218 1.87 1.33 -2.03
CA TYR A 218 0.87 2.30 -2.43
C TYR A 218 1.57 3.50 -3.06
N ASP A 219 1.34 3.73 -4.34
CA ASP A 219 1.92 4.80 -5.13
C ASP A 219 0.83 5.67 -5.74
N VAL A 220 1.03 7.00 -5.74
CA VAL A 220 0.11 7.94 -6.38
C VAL A 220 0.78 8.57 -7.59
N HIS A 221 0.10 8.49 -8.73
CA HIS A 221 0.56 9.02 -10.01
C HIS A 221 -0.46 10.00 -10.59
N GLY A 222 -0.01 10.85 -11.51
CA GLY A 222 -0.87 11.77 -12.23
C GLY A 222 -0.78 13.21 -11.72
N ARG A 223 -1.72 14.05 -12.17
CA ARG A 223 -1.81 15.46 -11.81
C ARG A 223 -2.96 15.66 -10.84
N LYS A 224 -2.88 16.70 -10.01
CA LYS A 224 -3.95 17.07 -9.07
C LYS A 224 -5.32 17.12 -9.80
N GLY A 225 -6.29 16.38 -9.27
CA GLY A 225 -7.63 16.22 -9.84
C GLY A 225 -7.75 15.12 -10.91
N ALA A 226 -6.65 14.46 -11.27
CA ALA A 226 -6.59 13.30 -12.16
C ALA A 226 -5.54 12.29 -11.68
N GLU A 227 -5.57 12.01 -10.37
CA GLU A 227 -4.63 11.07 -9.74
C GLU A 227 -5.13 9.64 -9.84
N TYR A 228 -4.14 8.75 -9.93
CA TYR A 228 -4.30 7.31 -9.88
C TYR A 228 -3.52 6.77 -8.69
N LEU A 229 -4.15 5.90 -7.90
CA LEU A 229 -3.50 5.10 -6.88
C LEU A 229 -3.22 3.72 -7.48
N VAL A 230 -1.97 3.30 -7.40
CA VAL A 230 -1.53 1.95 -7.75
C VAL A 230 -1.16 1.22 -6.48
N VAL A 231 -1.80 0.07 -6.25
CA VAL A 231 -1.50 -0.80 -5.12
C VAL A 231 -0.88 -2.08 -5.66
N THR A 232 0.44 -2.19 -5.57
CA THR A 232 1.15 -3.43 -5.89
C THR A 232 1.23 -4.28 -4.63
N GLN A 233 0.73 -5.52 -4.71
CA GLN A 233 0.71 -6.44 -3.58
C GLN A 233 1.44 -7.74 -3.91
N SER A 234 2.09 -8.32 -2.91
CA SER A 234 2.74 -9.63 -2.94
C SER A 234 2.22 -10.45 -1.77
N VAL A 235 1.62 -11.59 -2.05
CA VAL A 235 1.20 -12.57 -1.05
C VAL A 235 2.21 -13.71 -1.04
N ASP A 236 2.91 -13.87 0.07
CA ASP A 236 3.82 -14.98 0.32
C ASP A 236 3.14 -15.97 1.27
N ASP A 237 2.85 -17.17 0.78
CA ASP A 237 2.17 -18.24 1.53
C ASP A 237 2.68 -19.61 1.09
N PRO A 238 3.83 -20.08 1.62
CA PRO A 238 4.42 -21.36 1.23
C PRO A 238 3.52 -22.59 1.48
N GLN A 239 2.47 -22.45 2.29
CA GLN A 239 1.49 -23.52 2.49
C GLN A 239 0.68 -23.81 1.22
N TYR A 240 0.36 -22.78 0.42
CA TYR A 240 -0.53 -22.90 -0.73
C TYR A 240 0.04 -22.40 -2.05
N LEU A 241 1.15 -21.67 -2.01
CA LEU A 241 1.79 -21.08 -3.18
C LEU A 241 3.21 -21.62 -3.38
N ASP A 242 3.61 -21.87 -4.64
CA ASP A 242 4.98 -22.24 -4.99
C ASP A 242 5.95 -21.04 -4.95
N VAL A 243 5.44 -19.86 -5.28
CA VAL A 243 6.16 -18.58 -5.25
C VAL A 243 5.20 -17.47 -4.82
N PRO A 244 5.69 -16.31 -4.35
CA PRO A 244 4.82 -15.19 -4.00
C PRO A 244 3.93 -14.76 -5.17
N TRP A 245 2.64 -14.56 -4.89
CA TRP A 245 1.67 -14.07 -5.87
C TRP A 245 1.66 -12.55 -5.89
N VAL A 246 2.10 -11.98 -7.01
CA VAL A 246 2.20 -10.52 -7.19
C VAL A 246 1.09 -10.03 -8.11
N THR A 247 0.42 -8.96 -7.69
CA THR A 247 -0.63 -8.28 -8.49
C THR A 247 -0.53 -6.77 -8.31
N SER A 248 -1.04 -6.01 -9.30
CA SER A 248 -1.25 -4.57 -9.18
C SER A 248 -2.73 -4.26 -9.31
N ASN A 249 -3.22 -3.35 -8.48
CA ASN A 249 -4.61 -2.91 -8.48
C ASN A 249 -4.63 -1.39 -8.65
N HIS A 250 -5.46 -0.90 -9.55
CA HIS A 250 -5.50 0.50 -9.95
C HIS A 250 -6.79 1.15 -9.49
N PHE A 251 -6.67 2.37 -8.99
CA PHE A 251 -7.80 3.18 -8.56
C PHE A 251 -7.65 4.59 -9.12
N ARG A 252 -8.77 5.24 -9.39
CA ARG A 252 -8.83 6.64 -9.78
C ARG A 252 -9.43 7.44 -8.63
N ARG A 253 -8.85 8.61 -8.34
CA ARG A 253 -9.41 9.52 -7.34
C ARG A 253 -10.80 9.99 -7.74
N GLU A 254 -11.73 9.97 -6.81
CA GLU A 254 -13.04 10.60 -6.94
C GLU A 254 -13.03 11.96 -6.23
N PRO A 255 -13.81 12.95 -6.71
CA PRO A 255 -13.78 14.29 -6.14
C PRO A 255 -14.33 14.35 -4.71
N ASP A 256 -15.27 13.44 -4.38
CA ASP A 256 -15.96 13.38 -3.11
C ASP A 256 -16.52 11.97 -2.83
N GLY A 257 -17.26 11.82 -1.73
CA GLY A 257 -17.91 10.58 -1.31
C GLY A 257 -19.32 10.37 -1.85
N ALA A 258 -19.79 11.12 -2.86
CA ALA A 258 -21.18 11.03 -3.32
C ALA A 258 -21.59 9.63 -3.83
N LYS A 259 -20.60 8.83 -4.27
CA LYS A 259 -20.81 7.45 -4.76
C LYS A 259 -20.41 6.39 -3.73
N TRP A 260 -20.07 6.78 -2.51
CA TRP A 260 -19.74 5.85 -1.44
C TRP A 260 -20.98 5.06 -1.03
N ASP A 261 -20.93 3.73 -1.19
CA ASP A 261 -22.10 2.85 -0.99
C ASP A 261 -21.68 1.56 -0.28
N PRO A 262 -21.49 1.60 1.06
CA PRO A 262 -21.04 0.44 1.82
C PRO A 262 -22.05 -0.71 1.79
N ARG A 263 -21.63 -1.85 1.21
CA ARG A 263 -22.43 -3.07 1.08
C ARG A 263 -21.81 -4.23 1.87
N PRO A 264 -22.62 -5.17 2.36
CA PRO A 264 -22.08 -6.37 2.99
C PRO A 264 -21.26 -7.21 2.00
N CYS A 265 -20.51 -8.19 2.54
CA CYS A 265 -19.83 -9.16 1.70
C CYS A 265 -20.83 -9.97 0.88
N GLU A 266 -20.56 -10.11 -0.39
CA GLU A 266 -21.37 -10.90 -1.31
C GLU A 266 -20.51 -12.00 -1.97
N LEU A 267 -21.06 -13.19 -2.06
CA LEU A 267 -20.48 -14.25 -2.87
C LEU A 267 -21.31 -14.34 -4.18
N ILE A 268 -20.77 -13.72 -5.23
CA ILE A 268 -21.38 -13.78 -6.57
C ILE A 268 -21.12 -15.18 -7.12
N LEU A 269 -22.19 -15.92 -7.43
CA LEU A 269 -22.05 -17.26 -7.99
C LEU A 269 -21.50 -17.18 -9.41
N PRO A 270 -20.70 -18.20 -9.84
CA PRO A 270 -20.28 -18.31 -11.23
C PRO A 270 -21.51 -18.33 -12.16
N ALA A 271 -21.39 -17.69 -13.32
CA ALA A 271 -22.39 -17.86 -14.37
C ALA A 271 -22.52 -19.35 -14.74
N LYS A 272 -23.74 -19.84 -14.90
CA LYS A 272 -24.01 -21.23 -15.32
C LYS A 272 -23.61 -21.44 -16.77
#